data_d6dfcae0236f6a1c29f582a5b6b48729
#
_entry.id   d6dfcae0236f6a1c29f582a5b6b48729
#
_cell.length_a   1.000
_cell.length_b   1.000
_cell.length_c   1.000
_cell.angle_alpha   90.00
_cell.angle_beta   90.00
_cell.angle_gamma   90.00
#
_symmetry.space_group_name_H-M   'P 1'
#
loop_
_entity.id
_entity.type
_entity.pdbx_description
1 polymer ?
#
loop_
_entity_poly.entity_id
_entity_poly.type
_entity_poly.pdbx_seq_one_letter_code
_entity_poly.pdbx_strand_id
1 'polypeptide(L)'
;MPIQTVRETLHLLGYLNARYGRPERAIGYFELMTVVDAMNPTAWRTLATIQLALEKNPEAAASASKALELGLPPDEEPLCHLVKAISARRLGNTLESDSEALEFLKSRREEGGGL
;
A
#
# COMPACT_ATOMS: atom_id res chain seq x y z
N MET A 1 23.30 13.36 1.17
CA MET A 1 22.12 13.47 0.28
C MET A 1 20.87 13.65 1.14
N PRO A 2 20.02 14.64 0.82
CA PRO A 2 18.78 14.82 1.58
C PRO A 2 17.87 13.62 1.42
N ILE A 3 17.13 13.30 2.48
CA ILE A 3 16.19 12.16 2.46
C ILE A 3 15.11 12.32 1.37
N GLN A 4 14.72 13.55 1.09
CA GLN A 4 13.76 13.85 0.03
C GLN A 4 14.26 13.34 -1.33
N THR A 5 15.54 13.60 -1.66
CA THR A 5 16.15 13.16 -2.92
C THR A 5 16.26 11.63 -2.98
N VAL A 6 16.64 11.01 -1.87
CA VAL A 6 16.72 9.54 -1.78
C VAL A 6 15.35 8.93 -2.03
N ARG A 7 14.32 9.45 -1.37
CA ARG A 7 12.95 8.97 -1.52
C ARG A 7 12.46 9.11 -2.96
N GLU A 8 12.69 10.26 -3.58
CA GLU A 8 12.28 10.50 -4.97
C GLU A 8 12.98 9.55 -5.93
N THR A 9 14.27 9.32 -5.72
CA THR A 9 15.05 8.41 -6.56
C THR A 9 14.53 6.97 -6.43
N LEU A 10 14.30 6.50 -5.20
CA LEU A 10 13.79 5.15 -4.98
C LEU A 10 12.40 4.97 -5.57
N HIS A 11 11.54 5.98 -5.43
CA HIS A 11 10.20 5.94 -5.99
C HIS A 11 10.25 5.83 -7.52
N LEU A 12 11.10 6.65 -8.17
CA LEU A 12 11.26 6.62 -9.62
C LEU A 12 11.78 5.28 -10.11
N LEU A 13 12.83 4.75 -9.45
CA LEU A 13 13.39 3.45 -9.81
C LEU A 13 12.36 2.33 -9.65
N GLY A 14 11.62 2.36 -8.55
CA GLY A 14 10.57 1.38 -8.31
C GLY A 14 9.48 1.47 -9.37
N TYR A 15 9.03 2.66 -9.67
CA TYR A 15 8.00 2.89 -10.69
C TYR A 15 8.45 2.38 -12.06
N LEU A 16 9.67 2.72 -12.48
CA LEU A 16 10.19 2.28 -13.78
C LEU A 16 10.30 0.77 -13.87
N ASN A 17 10.77 0.12 -12.80
CA ASN A 17 10.88 -1.34 -12.81
C ASN A 17 9.51 -2.02 -12.84
N ALA A 18 8.54 -1.47 -12.11
CA ALA A 18 7.18 -2.00 -12.14
C ALA A 18 6.55 -1.85 -13.54
N ARG A 19 6.71 -0.67 -14.14
CA ARG A 19 6.13 -0.36 -15.45
C ARG A 19 6.72 -1.21 -16.57
N TYR A 20 8.03 -1.51 -16.51
CA TYR A 20 8.71 -2.24 -17.58
C TYR A 20 8.89 -3.73 -17.28
N GLY A 21 8.01 -4.29 -16.44
CA GLY A 21 7.93 -5.73 -16.25
C GLY A 21 8.98 -6.34 -15.33
N ARG A 22 9.48 -5.56 -14.38
CA ARG A 22 10.45 -6.05 -13.39
C ARG A 22 9.92 -5.83 -11.97
N PRO A 23 8.76 -6.41 -11.64
CA PRO A 23 8.12 -6.15 -10.34
C PRO A 23 8.96 -6.61 -9.14
N GLU A 24 9.78 -7.66 -9.29
CA GLU A 24 10.64 -8.13 -8.20
C GLU A 24 11.72 -7.11 -7.85
N ARG A 25 12.19 -6.36 -8.83
CA ARG A 25 13.14 -5.27 -8.58
C ARG A 25 12.42 -4.06 -7.98
N ALA A 26 11.21 -3.78 -8.47
CA ALA A 26 10.41 -2.69 -7.94
C ALA A 26 10.17 -2.84 -6.44
N ILE A 27 9.86 -4.06 -6.00
CA ILE A 27 9.59 -4.32 -4.58
C ILE A 27 10.81 -3.98 -3.71
N GLY A 28 12.01 -4.32 -4.19
CA GLY A 28 13.25 -4.00 -3.47
C GLY A 28 13.42 -2.51 -3.23
N TYR A 29 13.13 -1.69 -4.24
CA TYR A 29 13.21 -0.24 -4.09
C TYR A 29 12.17 0.30 -3.11
N PHE A 30 10.94 -0.21 -3.15
CA PHE A 30 9.89 0.22 -2.23
C PHE A 30 10.12 -0.27 -0.81
N GLU A 31 10.68 -1.47 -0.64
CA GLU A 31 11.10 -1.95 0.69
C GLU A 31 12.15 -1.04 1.28
N LEU A 32 13.16 -0.66 0.48
CA LEU A 32 14.20 0.25 0.94
C LEU A 32 13.60 1.62 1.31
N MET A 33 12.60 2.07 0.56
CA MET A 33 11.91 3.32 0.85
C MET A 33 11.27 3.31 2.24
N THR A 34 10.68 2.19 2.65
CA THR A 34 10.08 2.07 3.98
C THR A 34 11.14 2.01 5.09
N VAL A 35 12.37 1.63 4.77
CA VAL A 35 13.48 1.67 5.73
C VAL A 35 14.01 3.10 5.88
N VAL A 36 14.19 3.78 4.75
CA VAL A 36 14.74 5.14 4.73
C VAL A 36 13.77 6.17 5.32
N ASP A 37 12.49 5.98 5.11
CA ASP A 37 11.44 6.91 5.54
C ASP A 37 10.29 6.13 6.21
N ALA A 38 10.62 5.47 7.31
CA ALA A 38 9.74 4.48 7.97
C ALA A 38 8.42 5.06 8.48
N MET A 39 8.34 6.37 8.70
CA MET A 39 7.14 7.03 9.22
C MET A 39 6.27 7.63 8.12
N ASN A 40 6.62 7.40 6.86
CA ASN A 40 5.85 7.91 5.72
C ASN A 40 4.77 6.89 5.33
N PRO A 41 3.49 7.18 5.60
CA PRO A 41 2.43 6.22 5.29
C PRO A 41 2.30 5.93 3.79
N THR A 42 2.59 6.91 2.93
CA THR A 42 2.51 6.72 1.48
C THR A 42 3.54 5.69 0.99
N ALA A 43 4.72 5.63 1.61
CA ALA A 43 5.73 4.62 1.28
C ALA A 43 5.18 3.21 1.58
N TRP A 44 4.54 3.02 2.72
CA TRP A 44 3.95 1.74 3.09
C TRP A 44 2.78 1.37 2.18
N ARG A 45 1.95 2.34 1.81
CA ARG A 45 0.85 2.12 0.87
C ARG A 45 1.37 1.64 -0.49
N THR A 46 2.40 2.29 -1.00
CA THR A 46 3.00 1.92 -2.29
C THR A 46 3.57 0.51 -2.23
N LEU A 47 4.28 0.18 -1.15
CA LEU A 47 4.82 -1.17 -0.95
C LEU A 47 3.69 -2.20 -0.90
N ALA A 48 2.61 -1.92 -0.17
CA ALA A 48 1.46 -2.82 -0.08
C ALA A 48 0.88 -3.13 -1.47
N THR A 49 0.75 -2.12 -2.32
CA THR A 49 0.20 -2.29 -3.67
C THR A 49 1.08 -3.21 -4.52
N ILE A 50 2.39 -3.03 -4.47
CA ILE A 50 3.32 -3.88 -5.22
C ILE A 50 3.32 -5.31 -4.67
N GLN A 51 3.31 -5.47 -3.35
CA GLN A 51 3.26 -6.78 -2.73
C GLN A 51 1.99 -7.53 -3.12
N LEU A 52 0.86 -6.82 -3.17
CA LEU A 52 -0.39 -7.43 -3.61
C LEU A 52 -0.31 -7.89 -5.06
N ALA A 53 0.26 -7.07 -5.94
CA ALA A 53 0.44 -7.42 -7.35
C ALA A 53 1.31 -8.66 -7.54
N LEU A 54 2.26 -8.88 -6.65
CA LEU A 54 3.14 -10.05 -6.66
C LEU A 54 2.57 -11.22 -5.85
N GLU A 55 1.33 -11.11 -5.42
CA GLU A 55 0.62 -12.13 -4.63
C GLU A 55 1.30 -12.45 -3.29
N LYS A 56 2.03 -11.49 -2.77
CA LYS A 56 2.61 -11.58 -1.42
C LYS A 56 1.56 -11.08 -0.42
N ASN A 57 0.51 -11.89 -0.25
CA ASN A 57 -0.70 -11.45 0.45
C ASN A 57 -0.49 -11.12 1.94
N PRO A 58 0.22 -11.94 2.74
CA PRO A 58 0.48 -11.57 4.14
C PRO A 58 1.26 -10.27 4.26
N GLU A 59 2.30 -10.11 3.45
CA GLU A 59 3.14 -8.92 3.47
C GLU A 59 2.35 -7.68 3.03
N ALA A 60 1.52 -7.82 1.98
CA ALA A 60 0.68 -6.73 1.50
C ALA A 60 -0.30 -6.24 2.58
N ALA A 61 -0.94 -7.19 3.27
CA ALA A 61 -1.85 -6.85 4.37
C ALA A 61 -1.12 -6.12 5.50
N ALA A 62 0.07 -6.59 5.87
CA ALA A 62 0.88 -5.96 6.91
C ALA A 62 1.29 -4.54 6.53
N SER A 63 1.74 -4.33 5.30
CA SER A 63 2.15 -3.01 4.81
C SER A 63 0.98 -2.04 4.77
N ALA A 64 -0.19 -2.51 4.30
CA ALA A 64 -1.41 -1.70 4.27
C ALA A 64 -1.85 -1.29 5.68
N SER A 65 -1.79 -2.23 6.63
CA SER A 65 -2.10 -1.95 8.03
C SER A 65 -1.15 -0.91 8.61
N LYS A 66 0.13 -1.01 8.29
CA LYS A 66 1.13 -0.05 8.75
C LYS A 66 0.86 1.34 8.20
N ALA A 67 0.50 1.45 6.91
CA ALA A 67 0.14 2.72 6.30
C ALA A 67 -1.06 3.37 7.01
N LEU A 68 -2.10 2.59 7.27
CA LEU A 68 -3.29 3.07 7.96
C LEU A 68 -2.96 3.52 9.39
N GLU A 69 -2.12 2.77 10.08
CA GLU A 69 -1.68 3.07 11.44
C GLU A 69 -0.94 4.41 11.52
N LEU A 70 -0.12 4.70 10.51
CA LEU A 70 0.65 5.95 10.45
C LEU A 70 -0.20 7.16 10.05
N GLY A 71 -1.38 6.94 9.50
CA GLY A 71 -2.31 8.00 9.16
C GLY A 71 -2.18 8.50 7.73
N LEU A 72 -2.85 7.84 6.80
CA LEU A 72 -2.89 8.26 5.40
C LEU A 72 -3.84 9.45 5.20
N PRO A 73 -3.60 10.27 4.16
CA PRO A 73 -4.62 11.23 3.73
C PRO A 73 -5.93 10.48 3.37
N PRO A 74 -7.10 11.12 3.55
CA PRO A 74 -8.39 10.44 3.31
C PRO A 74 -8.54 9.85 1.92
N ASP A 75 -7.94 10.46 0.91
CA ASP A 75 -8.01 9.96 -0.47
C ASP A 75 -7.16 8.72 -0.72
N GLU A 76 -6.21 8.42 0.17
CA GLU A 76 -5.35 7.25 0.06
C GLU A 76 -5.79 6.07 0.94
N GLU A 77 -6.65 6.31 1.94
CA GLU A 77 -7.13 5.26 2.83
C GLU A 77 -7.88 4.14 2.13
N PRO A 78 -8.81 4.44 1.18
CA PRO A 78 -9.60 3.37 0.56
C PRO A 78 -8.75 2.30 -0.10
N LEU A 79 -7.66 2.68 -0.74
CA LEU A 79 -6.77 1.71 -1.39
C LEU A 79 -6.21 0.70 -0.40
N CYS A 80 -5.80 1.15 0.79
CA CYS A 80 -5.26 0.26 1.80
C CYS A 80 -6.30 -0.72 2.35
N HIS A 81 -7.54 -0.27 2.53
CA HIS A 81 -8.61 -1.16 2.94
C HIS A 81 -8.91 -2.19 1.85
N LEU A 82 -8.86 -1.77 0.58
CA LEU A 82 -9.05 -2.69 -0.54
C LEU A 82 -7.93 -3.73 -0.60
N VAL A 83 -6.68 -3.31 -0.42
CA VAL A 83 -5.53 -4.23 -0.37
C VAL A 83 -5.74 -5.27 0.73
N LYS A 84 -6.15 -4.85 1.91
CA LYS A 84 -6.40 -5.74 3.03
C LYS A 84 -7.56 -6.71 2.74
N ALA A 85 -8.63 -6.22 2.12
CA ALA A 85 -9.76 -7.06 1.75
C ALA A 85 -9.36 -8.15 0.75
N ILE A 86 -8.62 -7.78 -0.29
CA ILE A 86 -8.16 -8.74 -1.31
C ILE A 86 -7.20 -9.76 -0.70
N SER A 87 -6.25 -9.29 0.11
CA SER A 87 -5.27 -10.15 0.77
C SER A 87 -5.98 -11.16 1.68
N ALA A 88 -6.93 -10.70 2.48
CA ALA A 88 -7.68 -11.55 3.40
C ALA A 88 -8.46 -12.62 2.63
N ARG A 89 -9.10 -12.23 1.54
CA ARG A 89 -9.85 -13.19 0.72
C ARG A 89 -8.95 -14.25 0.11
N ARG A 90 -7.80 -13.84 -0.41
CA ARG A 90 -6.82 -14.77 -0.98
C ARG A 90 -6.25 -15.74 0.05
N LEU A 91 -6.17 -15.29 1.31
CA LEU A 91 -5.71 -16.12 2.42
C LEU A 91 -6.83 -16.95 3.06
N GLY A 92 -8.06 -16.84 2.53
CA GLY A 92 -9.21 -17.59 3.02
C GLY A 92 -9.90 -16.99 4.24
N ASN A 93 -9.55 -15.76 4.63
CA ASN A 93 -10.19 -15.08 5.76
C ASN A 93 -11.34 -14.19 5.27
N THR A 94 -12.51 -14.82 5.05
CA THR A 94 -13.65 -14.09 4.50
C THR A 94 -14.23 -13.06 5.46
N LEU A 95 -14.17 -13.31 6.77
CA LEU A 95 -14.70 -12.39 7.77
C LEU A 95 -13.92 -11.07 7.78
N GLU A 96 -12.60 -11.17 7.79
CA GLU A 96 -11.74 -9.99 7.71
C GLU A 96 -11.91 -9.27 6.38
N SER A 97 -12.03 -10.03 5.29
CA SER A 97 -12.26 -9.47 3.96
C SER A 97 -13.53 -8.62 3.91
N ASP A 98 -14.63 -9.13 4.47
CA ASP A 98 -15.90 -8.41 4.49
C ASP A 98 -15.81 -7.14 5.34
N SER A 99 -15.14 -7.23 6.49
CA SER A 99 -14.93 -6.08 7.37
C SER A 99 -14.14 -4.98 6.66
N GLU A 100 -13.05 -5.34 5.98
CA GLU A 100 -12.22 -4.38 5.27
C GLU A 100 -12.93 -3.81 4.04
N ALA A 101 -13.78 -4.60 3.40
CA ALA A 101 -14.58 -4.13 2.28
C ALA A 101 -15.57 -3.03 2.74
N LEU A 102 -16.15 -3.19 3.94
CA LEU A 102 -17.01 -2.17 4.52
C LEU A 102 -16.24 -0.89 4.82
N GLU A 103 -15.02 -1.02 5.37
CA GLU A 103 -14.18 0.14 5.65
C GLU A 103 -13.77 0.86 4.35
N PHE A 104 -13.49 0.10 3.29
CA PHE A 104 -13.21 0.67 1.97
C PHE A 104 -14.38 1.52 1.48
N LEU A 105 -15.60 0.99 1.58
CA LEU A 105 -16.79 1.70 1.13
C LEU A 105 -17.07 2.95 1.95
N LYS A 106 -16.86 2.89 3.27
CA LYS A 106 -17.00 4.04 4.16
C LYS A 106 -16.00 5.14 3.80
N SER A 107 -14.74 4.77 3.61
CA SER A 107 -13.68 5.72 3.26
C SER A 107 -13.99 6.42 1.95
N ARG A 108 -14.48 5.69 0.96
CA ARG A 108 -14.85 6.26 -0.32
C ARG A 108 -16.02 7.24 -0.20
N ARG A 109 -17.01 6.90 0.64
CA ARG A 109 -18.16 7.76 0.87
C ARG A 109 -17.74 9.08 1.51
N GLU A 110 -16.87 9.01 2.52
CA GLU A 110 -16.37 10.21 3.21
C GLU A 110 -15.56 11.09 2.25
N GLU A 111 -14.69 10.46 1.46
CA GLU A 111 -13.91 11.15 0.44
C GLU A 111 -14.81 11.81 -0.60
N GLY A 112 -15.90 11.15 -0.97
CA GLY A 112 -16.82 11.64 -1.98
C GLY A 112 -17.70 12.81 -1.54
N GLY A 113 -17.47 13.37 -0.37
CA GLY A 113 -18.19 14.56 0.07
C GLY A 113 -19.62 14.34 0.49
N GLY A 114 -19.94 13.16 0.97
CA GLY A 114 -21.24 12.88 1.52
C GLY A 114 -22.29 12.43 0.49
N LEU A 115 -21.84 11.80 -0.52
CA LEU A 115 -22.76 11.17 -1.46
C LEU A 115 -23.51 10.02 -0.81
#